data_bc3c921e5d626c3d038af01d76ec2745
#
_entry.id   bc3c921e5d626c3d038af01d76ec2745
#
_cell.length_a   1.000
_cell.length_b   1.000
_cell.length_c   1.000
_cell.angle_alpha   90.00
_cell.angle_beta   90.00
_cell.angle_gamma   90.00
#
_symmetry.space_group_name_H-M   'P 1'
#
loop_
_entity.id
_entity.type
_entity.pdbx_description
1 polymer ?
#
loop_
_entity_poly.entity_id
_entity_poly.type
_entity_poly.pdbx_seq_one_letter_code
_entity_poly.pdbx_strand_id
1 'polypeptide(L)'
;SCLIDDISATHLKAIINKTYRPEVYCHTRKGQNAADITPTLKLENDLYLLSLSNGPTLAFKDMAMQLLGNLFEYVLNKLGQEANILGATSGDTGSAAEYAMRGKKGIRVFMLSPHDKMSRFQTAQMFSLQDKNIFNIAVKGVFDDCQDMVKAVSNDAAFKAKYKIGAVNSINWAREAAQVVYYFKGYFAATKSNNEQVSFA
;
A
#
# COMPACT_ATOMS: atom_id res chain seq x y z
N SER A 1 -10.30 3.91 -16.70
CA SER A 1 -9.43 3.65 -17.88
C SER A 1 -8.85 4.92 -18.49
N CYS A 2 -9.42 6.09 -18.26
CA CYS A 2 -8.94 7.36 -18.87
C CYS A 2 -7.52 7.80 -18.43
N LEU A 3 -6.90 7.13 -17.47
CA LEU A 3 -5.60 7.50 -16.91
C LEU A 3 -4.50 6.45 -17.14
N ILE A 4 -4.83 5.30 -17.74
CA ILE A 4 -3.89 4.18 -17.90
C ILE A 4 -4.14 3.55 -19.28
N ASP A 5 -3.40 3.99 -20.27
CA ASP A 5 -3.50 3.44 -21.64
C ASP A 5 -2.54 2.25 -21.85
N ASP A 6 -1.53 2.08 -20.99
CA ASP A 6 -0.50 1.04 -21.10
C ASP A 6 -0.98 -0.36 -20.69
N ILE A 7 -2.10 -0.45 -19.99
CA ILE A 7 -2.69 -1.70 -19.49
C ILE A 7 -4.10 -1.84 -20.11
N SER A 8 -4.35 -2.94 -20.82
CA SER A 8 -5.69 -3.19 -21.37
C SER A 8 -6.75 -3.24 -20.27
N ALA A 9 -7.96 -2.82 -20.58
CA ALA A 9 -9.09 -2.83 -19.64
C ALA A 9 -9.33 -4.22 -19.01
N THR A 10 -9.12 -5.28 -19.78
CA THR A 10 -9.25 -6.67 -19.31
C THR A 10 -8.21 -6.99 -18.22
N HIS A 11 -6.93 -6.65 -18.47
CA HIS A 11 -5.87 -6.88 -17.51
C HIS A 11 -6.02 -6.01 -16.26
N LEU A 12 -6.40 -4.74 -16.45
CA LEU A 12 -6.66 -3.84 -15.33
C LEU A 12 -7.79 -4.37 -14.44
N LYS A 13 -8.89 -4.83 -15.04
CA LYS A 13 -10.00 -5.45 -14.31
C LYS A 13 -9.55 -6.70 -13.54
N ALA A 14 -8.72 -7.53 -14.14
CA ALA A 14 -8.17 -8.71 -13.45
C ALA A 14 -7.29 -8.33 -12.25
N ILE A 15 -6.44 -7.29 -12.39
CA ILE A 15 -5.60 -6.76 -11.31
C ILE A 15 -6.47 -6.20 -10.18
N ILE A 16 -7.48 -5.41 -10.49
CA ILE A 16 -8.42 -4.84 -9.51
C ILE A 16 -9.15 -5.96 -8.77
N ASN A 17 -9.68 -6.95 -9.48
CA ASN A 17 -10.39 -8.08 -8.87
C ASN A 17 -9.46 -8.95 -8.01
N LYS A 18 -8.17 -9.08 -8.37
CA LYS A 18 -7.16 -9.76 -7.55
C LYS A 18 -6.84 -8.97 -6.29
N THR A 19 -6.87 -7.64 -6.36
CA THR A 19 -6.48 -6.74 -5.27
C THR A 19 -7.59 -6.60 -4.23
N TYR A 20 -8.78 -6.20 -4.66
CA TYR A 20 -9.87 -5.79 -3.78
C TYR A 20 -10.84 -6.95 -3.53
N ARG A 21 -10.44 -7.86 -2.66
CA ARG A 21 -11.20 -9.06 -2.30
C ARG A 21 -11.37 -9.17 -0.79
N PRO A 22 -12.46 -9.76 -0.32
CA PRO A 22 -12.68 -10.01 1.11
C PRO A 22 -11.54 -10.80 1.79
N GLU A 23 -10.90 -11.73 1.07
CA GLU A 23 -9.80 -12.52 1.61
C GLU A 23 -8.53 -11.70 1.86
N VAL A 24 -8.34 -10.60 1.15
CA VAL A 24 -7.23 -9.66 1.35
C VAL A 24 -7.58 -8.66 2.45
N TYR A 25 -8.83 -8.20 2.47
CA TYR A 25 -9.33 -7.21 3.45
C TYR A 25 -10.23 -7.89 4.48
N CYS A 26 -9.71 -8.91 5.14
CA CYS A 26 -10.48 -9.81 6.00
C CYS A 26 -10.61 -9.34 7.46
N HIS A 27 -9.96 -8.25 7.86
CA HIS A 27 -9.98 -7.74 9.22
C HIS A 27 -11.24 -6.90 9.49
N THR A 28 -12.40 -7.54 9.42
CA THR A 28 -13.69 -6.89 9.70
C THR A 28 -13.95 -6.82 11.21
N ARG A 29 -14.64 -5.75 11.63
CA ARG A 29 -15.11 -5.57 13.01
C ARG A 29 -16.49 -6.19 13.18
N LYS A 30 -16.87 -6.47 14.43
CA LYS A 30 -18.20 -6.96 14.77
C LYS A 30 -19.28 -6.03 14.17
N GLY A 31 -20.22 -6.59 13.43
CA GLY A 31 -21.30 -5.87 12.77
C GLY A 31 -20.99 -5.33 11.38
N GLN A 32 -19.76 -5.46 10.89
CA GLN A 32 -19.41 -5.13 9.51
C GLN A 32 -19.70 -6.32 8.57
N ASN A 33 -20.10 -6.01 7.33
CA ASN A 33 -20.17 -7.01 6.28
C ASN A 33 -18.76 -7.38 5.80
N ALA A 34 -18.37 -8.64 5.91
CA ALA A 34 -17.07 -9.14 5.45
C ALA A 34 -16.82 -8.93 3.95
N ALA A 35 -17.86 -8.82 3.14
CA ALA A 35 -17.72 -8.51 1.71
C ALA A 35 -17.47 -7.02 1.43
N ASP A 36 -17.67 -6.15 2.40
CA ASP A 36 -17.42 -4.72 2.25
C ASP A 36 -16.00 -4.36 2.72
N ILE A 37 -15.13 -4.09 1.77
CA ILE A 37 -13.71 -3.79 1.98
C ILE A 37 -13.52 -2.49 2.77
N THR A 38 -14.38 -1.50 2.53
CA THR A 38 -14.35 -0.18 3.20
C THR A 38 -15.74 0.16 3.73
N PRO A 39 -16.21 -0.50 4.80
CA PRO A 39 -17.53 -0.29 5.32
C PRO A 39 -17.69 1.13 5.88
N THR A 40 -18.84 1.72 5.61
CA THR A 40 -19.24 3.03 6.16
C THR A 40 -20.26 2.79 7.27
N LEU A 41 -19.94 3.29 8.46
CA LEU A 41 -20.80 3.21 9.65
C LEU A 41 -21.41 4.59 9.92
N LYS A 42 -22.72 4.64 10.06
CA LYS A 42 -23.37 5.84 10.59
C LYS A 42 -23.22 5.82 12.11
N LEU A 43 -22.58 6.85 12.67
CA LEU A 43 -22.38 7.00 14.12
C LEU A 43 -23.51 7.79 14.75
N GLU A 44 -23.81 8.96 14.17
CA GLU A 44 -24.86 9.87 14.61
C GLU A 44 -25.56 10.47 13.40
N ASN A 45 -26.46 11.46 13.59
CA ASN A 45 -27.32 11.94 12.53
C ASN A 45 -26.57 12.33 11.26
N ASP A 46 -25.54 13.09 11.29
CA ASP A 46 -24.79 13.53 10.10
C ASP A 46 -23.30 13.13 10.16
N LEU A 47 -22.95 12.19 11.05
CA LEU A 47 -21.61 11.71 11.24
C LEU A 47 -21.45 10.26 10.78
N TYR A 48 -20.50 10.04 9.86
CA TYR A 48 -20.19 8.73 9.31
C TYR A 48 -18.71 8.39 9.51
N LEU A 49 -18.43 7.14 9.74
CA LEU A 49 -17.07 6.59 9.81
C LEU A 49 -16.86 5.68 8.60
N LEU A 50 -15.95 6.09 7.70
CA LEU A 50 -15.45 5.23 6.62
C LEU A 50 -14.25 4.43 7.14
N SER A 51 -14.43 3.11 7.27
CA SER A 51 -13.36 2.24 7.75
C SER A 51 -12.39 1.88 6.63
N LEU A 52 -11.10 2.20 6.83
CA LEU A 52 -10.01 1.91 5.87
C LEU A 52 -8.97 0.93 6.44
N SER A 53 -9.25 0.36 7.62
CA SER A 53 -8.31 -0.46 8.39
C SER A 53 -8.62 -1.96 8.33
N ASN A 54 -9.22 -2.44 7.25
CA ASN A 54 -9.60 -3.85 7.09
C ASN A 54 -8.55 -4.67 6.32
N GLY A 55 -7.51 -4.02 5.82
CA GLY A 55 -6.44 -4.65 5.06
C GLY A 55 -5.42 -5.42 5.90
N PRO A 56 -4.42 -6.05 5.26
CA PRO A 56 -3.48 -6.96 5.91
C PRO A 56 -2.67 -6.35 7.05
N THR A 57 -2.38 -5.04 6.99
CA THR A 57 -1.60 -4.34 8.02
C THR A 57 -2.42 -3.43 8.93
N LEU A 58 -3.73 -3.39 8.71
CA LEU A 58 -4.68 -2.53 9.42
C LEU A 58 -4.44 -1.03 9.20
N ALA A 59 -3.60 -0.66 8.24
CA ALA A 59 -3.35 0.72 7.84
C ALA A 59 -4.12 1.03 6.54
N PHE A 60 -4.63 2.25 6.40
CA PHE A 60 -5.30 2.70 5.17
C PHE A 60 -4.41 2.58 3.92
N LYS A 61 -3.11 2.57 4.13
CA LYS A 61 -2.10 2.41 3.07
C LYS A 61 -2.22 1.09 2.31
N ASP A 62 -2.80 0.07 2.92
CA ASP A 62 -3.08 -1.21 2.26
C ASP A 62 -3.93 -1.03 1.00
N MET A 63 -4.87 -0.08 1.00
CA MET A 63 -5.76 0.18 -0.13
C MET A 63 -4.97 0.48 -1.41
N ALA A 64 -3.93 1.29 -1.31
CA ALA A 64 -3.09 1.64 -2.46
C ALA A 64 -1.94 0.65 -2.66
N MET A 65 -1.30 0.19 -1.59
CA MET A 65 -0.12 -0.68 -1.68
C MET A 65 -0.44 -2.05 -2.28
N GLN A 66 -1.58 -2.65 -1.95
CA GLN A 66 -2.00 -3.94 -2.53
C GLN A 66 -2.20 -3.82 -4.05
N LEU A 67 -2.79 -2.72 -4.53
CA LEU A 67 -2.91 -2.44 -5.96
C LEU A 67 -1.54 -2.24 -6.61
N LEU A 68 -0.68 -1.43 -5.98
CA LEU A 68 0.66 -1.13 -6.48
C LEU A 68 1.52 -2.40 -6.60
N GLY A 69 1.48 -3.28 -5.61
CA GLY A 69 2.18 -4.56 -5.64
C GLY A 69 1.73 -5.46 -6.80
N ASN A 70 0.43 -5.52 -7.08
CA ASN A 70 -0.11 -6.28 -8.20
C ASN A 70 0.20 -5.65 -9.56
N LEU A 71 0.22 -4.31 -9.65
CA LEU A 71 0.64 -3.59 -10.85
C LEU A 71 2.13 -3.80 -11.15
N PHE A 72 3.00 -3.71 -10.14
CA PHE A 72 4.42 -3.99 -10.30
C PHE A 72 4.67 -5.42 -10.79
N GLU A 73 4.04 -6.40 -10.17
CA GLU A 73 4.16 -7.80 -10.62
C GLU A 73 3.75 -7.96 -12.07
N TYR A 74 2.63 -7.35 -12.48
CA TYR A 74 2.15 -7.40 -13.85
C TYR A 74 3.14 -6.76 -14.84
N VAL A 75 3.61 -5.55 -14.56
CA VAL A 75 4.51 -4.80 -15.44
C VAL A 75 5.87 -5.49 -15.56
N LEU A 76 6.45 -5.92 -14.44
CA LEU A 76 7.74 -6.61 -14.44
C LEU A 76 7.68 -7.94 -15.19
N ASN A 77 6.60 -8.71 -15.01
CA ASN A 77 6.39 -9.95 -15.76
C ASN A 77 6.23 -9.68 -17.28
N LYS A 78 5.48 -8.63 -17.66
CA LYS A 78 5.29 -8.24 -19.07
C LYS A 78 6.62 -7.83 -19.72
N LEU A 79 7.51 -7.18 -18.97
CA LEU A 79 8.80 -6.71 -19.47
C LEU A 79 9.93 -7.75 -19.32
N GLY A 80 9.69 -8.87 -18.65
CA GLY A 80 10.73 -9.85 -18.32
C GLY A 80 11.81 -9.25 -17.41
N GLN A 81 11.44 -8.33 -16.52
CA GLN A 81 12.35 -7.61 -15.65
C GLN A 81 12.17 -7.95 -14.18
N GLU A 82 13.17 -7.60 -13.39
CA GLU A 82 13.14 -7.65 -11.93
C GLU A 82 13.40 -6.25 -11.36
N ALA A 83 12.92 -6.01 -10.14
CA ALA A 83 13.17 -4.77 -9.41
C ALA A 83 13.52 -5.05 -7.94
N ASN A 84 14.44 -4.26 -7.41
CA ASN A 84 14.75 -4.19 -6.00
C ASN A 84 14.11 -2.91 -5.44
N ILE A 85 13.15 -3.05 -4.57
CA ILE A 85 12.46 -1.94 -3.93
C ILE A 85 13.20 -1.58 -2.66
N LEU A 86 13.71 -0.36 -2.59
CA LEU A 86 14.39 0.17 -1.41
C LEU A 86 13.51 1.24 -0.77
N GLY A 87 13.30 1.14 0.53
CA GLY A 87 12.49 2.10 1.28
C GLY A 87 12.98 2.30 2.70
N ALA A 88 12.63 3.45 3.27
CA ALA A 88 12.74 3.74 4.69
C ALA A 88 11.35 3.87 5.31
N THR A 89 11.18 3.36 6.51
CA THR A 89 9.88 3.39 7.19
C THR A 89 10.03 3.65 8.69
N SER A 90 9.00 4.30 9.23
CA SER A 90 8.76 4.37 10.68
C SER A 90 7.65 3.41 11.14
N GLY A 91 7.15 2.55 10.21
CA GLY A 91 6.15 1.53 10.52
C GLY A 91 5.17 1.26 9.37
N ASP A 92 4.07 2.00 9.29
CA ASP A 92 2.91 1.70 8.41
C ASP A 92 3.22 1.55 6.94
N THR A 93 4.04 2.43 6.38
CA THR A 93 4.36 2.38 4.94
C THR A 93 5.18 1.16 4.59
N GLY A 94 6.15 0.81 5.45
CA GLY A 94 6.97 -0.38 5.27
C GLY A 94 6.15 -1.66 5.39
N SER A 95 5.36 -1.79 6.45
CA SER A 95 4.46 -2.94 6.64
C SER A 95 3.55 -3.12 5.43
N ALA A 96 2.86 -2.06 4.99
CA ALA A 96 1.95 -2.13 3.86
C ALA A 96 2.65 -2.50 2.55
N ALA A 97 3.86 -1.99 2.30
CA ALA A 97 4.65 -2.31 1.12
C ALA A 97 5.12 -3.77 1.12
N GLU A 98 5.62 -4.26 2.25
CA GLU A 98 6.06 -5.65 2.39
C GLU A 98 4.91 -6.63 2.21
N TYR A 99 3.78 -6.42 2.87
CA TYR A 99 2.59 -7.26 2.73
C TYR A 99 2.01 -7.22 1.31
N ALA A 100 2.15 -6.12 0.60
CA ALA A 100 1.73 -6.01 -0.80
C ALA A 100 2.65 -6.74 -1.77
N MET A 101 3.94 -6.87 -1.45
CA MET A 101 4.96 -7.37 -2.36
C MET A 101 5.52 -8.75 -1.97
N ARG A 102 5.18 -9.26 -0.77
CA ARG A 102 5.64 -10.58 -0.31
C ARG A 102 5.24 -11.67 -1.29
N GLY A 103 6.16 -12.59 -1.54
CA GLY A 103 5.95 -13.74 -2.41
C GLY A 103 5.81 -13.42 -3.90
N LYS A 104 5.88 -12.16 -4.32
CA LYS A 104 5.76 -11.78 -5.74
C LYS A 104 7.04 -12.05 -6.51
N LYS A 105 6.89 -12.58 -7.72
CA LYS A 105 8.01 -12.85 -8.61
C LYS A 105 8.63 -11.58 -9.17
N GLY A 106 9.95 -11.55 -9.29
CA GLY A 106 10.68 -10.42 -9.86
C GLY A 106 10.79 -9.20 -8.94
N ILE A 107 10.30 -9.28 -7.71
CA ILE A 107 10.35 -8.17 -6.74
C ILE A 107 11.10 -8.62 -5.50
N ARG A 108 12.09 -7.83 -5.07
CA ARG A 108 12.72 -7.93 -3.75
C ARG A 108 12.52 -6.61 -3.02
N VAL A 109 12.22 -6.67 -1.74
CA VAL A 109 11.96 -5.49 -0.91
C VAL A 109 13.02 -5.40 0.18
N PHE A 110 13.70 -4.28 0.23
CA PHE A 110 14.67 -3.92 1.26
C PHE A 110 14.12 -2.73 2.03
N MET A 111 13.74 -2.97 3.28
CA MET A 111 13.12 -1.94 4.10
C MET A 111 14.01 -1.58 5.29
N LEU A 112 14.45 -0.32 5.32
CA LEU A 112 15.23 0.23 6.41
C LEU A 112 14.29 0.81 7.46
N SER A 113 14.53 0.47 8.72
CA SER A 113 13.77 0.99 9.85
C SER A 113 14.68 1.31 11.04
N PRO A 114 14.35 2.31 11.86
CA PRO A 114 15.16 2.65 13.02
C PRO A 114 15.03 1.57 14.09
N HIS A 115 16.17 1.03 14.53
CA HIS A 115 16.23 0.00 15.58
C HIS A 115 15.59 0.47 16.86
N ASP A 116 14.65 -0.32 17.41
CA ASP A 116 13.91 -0.05 18.64
C ASP A 116 13.15 1.29 18.70
N LYS A 117 12.84 1.91 17.54
CA LYS A 117 12.09 3.18 17.47
C LYS A 117 10.70 3.07 16.85
N MET A 118 10.32 1.88 16.36
CA MET A 118 8.95 1.60 15.91
C MET A 118 8.10 1.05 17.04
N SER A 119 6.77 1.08 16.89
CA SER A 119 5.87 0.38 17.81
C SER A 119 6.14 -1.13 17.78
N ARG A 120 5.90 -1.81 18.93
CA ARG A 120 6.05 -3.28 19.00
C ARG A 120 5.17 -4.00 17.99
N PHE A 121 3.99 -3.47 17.72
CA PHE A 121 3.06 -4.05 16.75
C PHE A 121 3.62 -3.99 15.32
N GLN A 122 4.08 -2.83 14.90
CA GLN A 122 4.67 -2.65 13.54
C GLN A 122 5.96 -3.44 13.37
N THR A 123 6.80 -3.47 14.42
CA THR A 123 8.00 -4.32 14.43
C THR A 123 7.62 -5.79 14.24
N ALA A 124 6.63 -6.28 14.96
CA ALA A 124 6.16 -7.65 14.84
C ALA A 124 5.59 -7.93 13.44
N GLN A 125 4.80 -7.03 12.87
CA GLN A 125 4.28 -7.19 11.50
C GLN A 125 5.40 -7.39 10.48
N MET A 126 6.42 -6.54 10.50
CA MET A 126 7.50 -6.55 9.51
C MET A 126 8.48 -7.70 9.73
N PHE A 127 9.01 -7.83 10.93
CA PHE A 127 10.08 -8.78 11.23
C PHE A 127 9.61 -10.23 11.40
N SER A 128 8.30 -10.47 11.46
CA SER A 128 7.73 -11.84 11.41
C SER A 128 7.64 -12.42 10.00
N LEU A 129 7.80 -11.61 8.96
CA LEU A 129 7.72 -12.09 7.58
C LEU A 129 8.91 -13.02 7.26
N GLN A 130 8.59 -14.21 6.72
CA GLN A 130 9.58 -15.23 6.34
C GLN A 130 9.69 -15.38 4.82
N ASP A 131 9.11 -14.45 4.07
CA ASP A 131 9.12 -14.47 2.62
C ASP A 131 10.53 -14.19 2.08
N LYS A 132 11.01 -15.04 1.17
CA LYS A 132 12.40 -14.99 0.64
C LYS A 132 12.76 -13.71 -0.11
N ASN A 133 11.77 -12.89 -0.43
CA ASN A 133 11.94 -11.65 -1.16
C ASN A 133 11.75 -10.39 -0.28
N ILE A 134 11.60 -10.55 1.03
CA ILE A 134 11.46 -9.45 2.00
C ILE A 134 12.68 -9.41 2.90
N PHE A 135 13.32 -8.25 2.99
CA PHE A 135 14.55 -8.00 3.76
C PHE A 135 14.35 -6.78 4.65
N ASN A 136 14.22 -7.03 5.94
CA ASN A 136 14.12 -5.99 6.97
C ASN A 136 15.50 -5.65 7.54
N ILE A 137 15.89 -4.39 7.51
CA ILE A 137 17.19 -3.88 7.94
C ILE A 137 16.96 -2.89 9.08
N ALA A 138 17.34 -3.28 10.29
CA ALA A 138 17.29 -2.40 11.45
C ALA A 138 18.57 -1.53 11.51
N VAL A 139 18.40 -0.22 11.43
CA VAL A 139 19.48 0.78 11.45
C VAL A 139 19.60 1.35 12.85
N LYS A 140 20.81 1.36 13.40
CA LYS A 140 21.09 2.04 14.67
C LYS A 140 21.12 3.56 14.44
N GLY A 141 19.96 4.18 14.59
CA GLY A 141 19.74 5.60 14.33
C GLY A 141 18.28 5.99 14.46
N VAL A 142 17.91 7.09 13.85
CA VAL A 142 16.52 7.56 13.76
C VAL A 142 15.97 7.36 12.35
N PHE A 143 14.69 7.67 12.16
CA PHE A 143 14.03 7.50 10.86
C PHE A 143 14.71 8.33 9.75
N ASP A 144 15.19 9.53 10.09
CA ASP A 144 15.85 10.41 9.12
C ASP A 144 17.15 9.79 8.61
N ASP A 145 17.92 9.08 9.46
CA ASP A 145 19.10 8.35 9.05
C ASP A 145 18.76 7.26 8.00
N CYS A 146 17.68 6.54 8.21
CA CYS A 146 17.18 5.56 7.24
C CYS A 146 16.81 6.23 5.91
N GLN A 147 16.13 7.37 5.97
CA GLN A 147 15.77 8.14 4.78
C GLN A 147 16.98 8.66 4.02
N ASP A 148 17.98 9.15 4.72
CA ASP A 148 19.18 9.70 4.11
C ASP A 148 20.01 8.61 3.40
N MET A 149 20.06 7.40 3.95
CA MET A 149 20.64 6.24 3.28
C MET A 149 19.88 5.92 1.97
N VAL A 150 18.54 5.90 2.01
CA VAL A 150 17.71 5.66 0.81
C VAL A 150 17.88 6.77 -0.23
N LYS A 151 17.96 8.03 0.19
CA LYS A 151 18.23 9.19 -0.70
C LYS A 151 19.62 9.07 -1.34
N ALA A 152 20.65 8.73 -0.56
CA ALA A 152 22.01 8.57 -1.07
C ALA A 152 22.06 7.52 -2.19
N VAL A 153 21.45 6.35 -1.97
CA VAL A 153 21.33 5.29 -2.98
C VAL A 153 20.52 5.76 -4.19
N SER A 154 19.42 6.49 -3.96
CA SER A 154 18.55 6.98 -5.04
C SER A 154 19.22 8.04 -5.93
N ASN A 155 20.15 8.81 -5.37
CA ASN A 155 20.91 9.84 -6.07
C ASN A 155 22.10 9.26 -6.88
N ASP A 156 22.56 8.05 -6.56
CA ASP A 156 23.56 7.35 -7.36
C ASP A 156 22.88 6.65 -8.55
N ALA A 157 22.83 7.33 -9.68
CA ALA A 157 22.16 6.82 -10.88
C ALA A 157 22.82 5.53 -11.41
N ALA A 158 24.13 5.39 -11.32
CA ALA A 158 24.87 4.21 -11.79
C ALA A 158 24.56 2.99 -10.90
N PHE A 159 24.61 3.16 -9.60
CA PHE A 159 24.25 2.12 -8.63
C PHE A 159 22.78 1.70 -8.78
N LYS A 160 21.89 2.68 -8.88
CA LYS A 160 20.47 2.46 -9.06
C LYS A 160 20.14 1.66 -10.33
N ALA A 161 20.77 2.01 -11.45
CA ALA A 161 20.62 1.28 -12.71
C ALA A 161 21.19 -0.14 -12.63
N LYS A 162 22.42 -0.29 -12.10
CA LYS A 162 23.10 -1.58 -11.95
C LYS A 162 22.28 -2.58 -11.14
N TYR A 163 21.68 -2.13 -10.04
CA TYR A 163 20.93 -3.00 -9.12
C TYR A 163 19.41 -2.90 -9.32
N LYS A 164 18.94 -2.23 -10.37
CA LYS A 164 17.49 -2.10 -10.70
C LYS A 164 16.67 -1.62 -9.50
N ILE A 165 17.14 -0.57 -8.85
CA ILE A 165 16.54 -0.06 -7.62
C ILE A 165 15.35 0.84 -7.94
N GLY A 166 14.18 0.47 -7.43
CA GLY A 166 12.98 1.29 -7.35
C GLY A 166 12.74 1.76 -5.92
N ALA A 167 11.94 2.79 -5.74
CA ALA A 167 11.55 3.28 -4.44
C ALA A 167 10.05 3.16 -4.24
N VAL A 168 9.66 2.88 -2.99
CA VAL A 168 8.28 3.06 -2.52
C VAL A 168 8.30 4.23 -1.55
N ASN A 169 7.68 5.33 -1.94
CA ASN A 169 7.55 6.51 -1.09
C ASN A 169 6.08 6.84 -0.81
N SER A 170 5.86 7.74 0.13
CA SER A 170 4.51 8.15 0.54
C SER A 170 3.81 8.97 -0.53
N ILE A 171 4.54 9.69 -1.38
CA ILE A 171 4.01 10.56 -2.42
C ILE A 171 4.26 9.90 -3.77
N ASN A 172 3.22 9.26 -4.32
CA ASN A 172 3.25 8.60 -5.62
C ASN A 172 1.86 8.72 -6.24
N TRP A 173 1.79 9.20 -7.47
CA TRP A 173 0.52 9.41 -8.17
C TRP A 173 -0.38 8.17 -8.21
N ALA A 174 0.18 7.00 -8.46
CA ALA A 174 -0.60 5.76 -8.50
C ALA A 174 -1.22 5.42 -7.14
N ARG A 175 -0.52 5.74 -6.04
CA ARG A 175 -1.08 5.60 -4.68
C ARG A 175 -2.21 6.58 -4.45
N GLU A 176 -2.02 7.85 -4.78
CA GLU A 176 -3.04 8.88 -4.62
C GLU A 176 -4.28 8.55 -5.45
N ALA A 177 -4.11 8.18 -6.71
CA ALA A 177 -5.22 7.78 -7.58
C ALA A 177 -6.01 6.59 -7.03
N ALA A 178 -5.33 5.59 -6.44
CA ALA A 178 -5.99 4.46 -5.81
C ALA A 178 -6.78 4.86 -4.54
N GLN A 179 -6.30 5.87 -3.83
CA GLN A 179 -6.96 6.38 -2.63
C GLN A 179 -8.21 7.22 -2.93
N VAL A 180 -8.24 7.94 -4.04
CA VAL A 180 -9.41 8.74 -4.45
C VAL A 180 -10.69 7.89 -4.50
N VAL A 181 -10.60 6.61 -4.87
CA VAL A 181 -11.76 5.72 -5.03
C VAL A 181 -12.56 5.57 -3.73
N TYR A 182 -11.91 5.47 -2.58
CA TYR A 182 -12.65 5.29 -1.33
C TYR A 182 -13.32 6.59 -0.84
N TYR A 183 -12.82 7.75 -1.22
CA TYR A 183 -13.53 9.02 -0.98
C TYR A 183 -14.84 9.06 -1.75
N PHE A 184 -14.84 8.68 -3.03
CA PHE A 184 -16.08 8.55 -3.80
C PHE A 184 -17.04 7.55 -3.17
N LYS A 185 -16.55 6.38 -2.75
CA LYS A 185 -17.38 5.39 -2.08
C LYS A 185 -18.01 5.94 -0.80
N GLY A 186 -17.22 6.60 0.06
CA GLY A 186 -17.70 7.22 1.28
C GLY A 186 -18.74 8.30 1.02
N TYR A 187 -18.52 9.15 0.02
CA TYR A 187 -19.48 10.15 -0.41
C TYR A 187 -20.83 9.52 -0.79
N PHE A 188 -20.82 8.54 -1.70
CA PHE A 188 -22.06 7.89 -2.14
C PHE A 188 -22.74 7.06 -1.06
N ALA A 189 -22.00 6.56 -0.08
CA ALA A 189 -22.57 5.85 1.05
C ALA A 189 -23.28 6.78 2.07
N ALA A 190 -22.79 8.03 2.17
CA ALA A 190 -23.33 9.01 3.10
C ALA A 190 -24.43 9.90 2.48
N THR A 191 -24.50 10.01 1.16
CA THR A 191 -25.48 10.86 0.46
C THR A 191 -26.62 10.04 -0.15
N LYS A 192 -27.82 10.63 -0.18
CA LYS A 192 -29.01 10.06 -0.82
C LYS A 192 -29.38 10.74 -2.13
N SER A 193 -28.86 11.92 -2.36
CA SER A 193 -29.13 12.74 -3.54
C SER A 193 -27.92 13.59 -3.93
N ASN A 194 -27.91 14.09 -5.16
CA ASN A 194 -26.85 14.98 -5.67
C ASN A 194 -26.84 16.38 -5.02
N ASN A 195 -27.87 16.70 -4.23
CA ASN A 195 -27.99 17.99 -3.54
C ASN A 195 -27.36 17.97 -2.13
N GLU A 196 -26.93 16.82 -1.66
CA GLU A 196 -26.27 16.69 -0.37
C GLU A 196 -24.75 16.87 -0.52
N GLN A 197 -24.13 17.49 0.46
CA GLN A 197 -22.69 17.67 0.52
C GLN A 197 -22.10 16.95 1.73
N VAL A 198 -20.94 16.37 1.56
CA VAL A 198 -20.18 15.67 2.61
C VAL A 198 -18.80 16.28 2.71
N SER A 199 -18.40 16.59 3.94
CA SER A 199 -17.03 16.99 4.27
C SER A 199 -16.27 15.77 4.82
N PHE A 200 -15.04 15.58 4.36
CA PHE A 200 -14.13 14.58 4.90
C PHE A 200 -13.14 15.24 5.85
N ALA A 201 -12.91 14.62 7.02
CA ALA A 201 -11.96 15.06 8.03
C ALA A 201 -10.87 13.99 8.26
#